data_a9896edb39bba8327bca80036afa24f7
#
_entry.id   a9896edb39bba8327bca80036afa24f7
#
_cell.length_a   1.000
_cell.length_b   1.000
_cell.length_c   1.000
_cell.angle_alpha   90.00
_cell.angle_beta   90.00
_cell.angle_gamma   90.00
#
_symmetry.space_group_name_H-M   'P 1'
#
loop_
_entity.id
_entity.type
_entity.pdbx_description
1 polymer ?
#
loop_
_entity_poly.entity_id
_entity_poly.type
_entity_poly.pdbx_seq_one_letter_code
_entity_poly.pdbx_strand_id
1 'polypeptide(L)'
;MSGYSVPIAGVSDQIFRNFVRRWSPKALLFTEMVNAKSLEQGHGEEKVIELSEESGPIGVQLFDHRPDSMIDAAIKAESSGAFLIDINMGCPVKKIARKGGGSALLKAVSYTHLTLPTKRIV
;
A
#
# COMPACT_ATOMS: atom_id res chain seq x y z
N MET A 1 -16.16 16.24 7.43
CA MET A 1 -15.54 16.07 6.10
C MET A 1 -14.88 14.70 6.02
N SER A 2 -15.22 13.93 5.01
CA SER A 2 -14.47 12.73 4.64
C SER A 2 -13.40 13.17 3.64
N GLY A 3 -12.14 13.06 4.01
CA GLY A 3 -11.00 13.34 3.15
C GLY A 3 -10.16 12.08 2.94
N TYR A 4 -9.24 12.11 2.00
CA TYR A 4 -8.22 11.09 1.82
C TYR A 4 -6.87 11.75 1.52
N SER A 5 -5.79 11.07 1.89
CA SER A 5 -4.45 11.46 1.50
C SER A 5 -3.95 10.59 0.35
N VAL A 6 -2.98 11.09 -0.39
CA VAL A 6 -2.28 10.30 -1.42
C VAL A 6 -1.00 9.73 -0.80
N PRO A 7 -0.63 8.47 -1.09
CA PRO A 7 0.65 7.92 -0.65
C PRO A 7 1.83 8.69 -1.26
N ILE A 8 2.74 9.17 -0.43
CA ILE A 8 3.94 9.88 -0.86
C ILE A 8 5.15 9.29 -0.16
N ALA A 9 6.06 8.69 -0.92
CA ALA A 9 7.27 8.11 -0.39
C ALA A 9 8.12 9.16 0.34
N GLY A 10 8.57 8.83 1.54
CA GLY A 10 9.33 9.71 2.42
C GLY A 10 8.51 10.81 3.11
N VAL A 11 7.18 10.81 2.96
CA VAL A 11 6.30 11.84 3.55
C VAL A 11 5.13 11.23 4.32
N SER A 12 4.46 10.22 3.78
CA SER A 12 3.26 9.61 4.40
C SER A 12 3.63 8.56 5.45
N ASP A 13 4.63 8.85 6.27
CA ASP A 13 5.00 8.05 7.43
C ASP A 13 3.97 8.18 8.57
N GLN A 14 4.15 7.41 9.63
CA GLN A 14 3.25 7.43 10.78
C GLN A 14 3.18 8.81 11.45
N ILE A 15 4.29 9.54 11.52
CA ILE A 15 4.34 10.86 12.13
C ILE A 15 3.45 11.83 11.34
N PHE A 16 3.56 11.85 10.02
CA PHE A 16 2.73 12.65 9.15
C PHE A 16 1.25 12.27 9.29
N ARG A 17 0.94 10.97 9.27
CA ARG A 17 -0.44 10.51 9.43
C ARG A 17 -1.03 10.91 10.77
N ASN A 18 -0.28 10.77 11.86
CA ASN A 18 -0.70 11.21 13.19
C ASN A 18 -0.95 12.72 13.25
N PHE A 19 -0.15 13.51 12.55
CA PHE A 19 -0.38 14.95 12.45
C PHE A 19 -1.71 15.24 11.73
N VAL A 20 -1.95 14.61 10.58
CA VAL A 20 -3.19 14.78 9.80
C VAL A 20 -4.42 14.34 10.61
N ARG A 21 -4.31 13.26 11.40
CA ARG A 21 -5.40 12.76 12.25
C ARG A 21 -5.91 13.78 13.26
N ARG A 22 -5.07 14.68 13.75
CA ARG A 22 -5.49 15.76 14.66
C ARG A 22 -6.54 16.67 14.03
N TRP A 23 -6.46 16.87 12.71
CA TRP A 23 -7.35 17.78 11.98
C TRP A 23 -8.46 17.04 11.25
N SER A 24 -8.21 15.81 10.87
CA SER A 24 -9.15 14.98 10.11
C SER A 24 -9.17 13.52 10.62
N PRO A 25 -9.78 13.26 11.79
CA PRO A 25 -9.74 11.94 12.42
C PRO A 25 -10.33 10.80 11.60
N LYS A 26 -11.28 11.11 10.72
CA LYS A 26 -12.00 10.13 9.88
C LYS A 26 -11.45 10.04 8.45
N ALA A 27 -10.41 10.78 8.11
CA ALA A 27 -9.84 10.71 6.77
C ALA A 27 -9.25 9.33 6.50
N LEU A 28 -9.40 8.84 5.27
CA LEU A 28 -8.65 7.68 4.80
C LEU A 28 -7.22 8.11 4.49
N LEU A 29 -6.27 7.61 5.24
CA LEU A 29 -4.86 7.88 5.03
C LEU A 29 -4.18 6.65 4.43
N PHE A 30 -3.01 6.86 3.82
CA PHE A 30 -2.25 5.78 3.19
C PHE A 30 -0.85 5.68 3.77
N THR A 31 -0.31 4.47 3.80
CA THR A 31 1.10 4.24 4.06
C THR A 31 1.94 4.76 2.90
N GLU A 32 3.25 4.86 3.10
CA GLU A 32 4.17 4.90 1.98
C GLU A 32 4.09 3.62 1.14
N MET A 33 4.67 3.64 -0.06
CA MET A 33 4.74 2.46 -0.92
C MET A 33 5.49 1.32 -0.21
N VAL A 34 4.88 0.14 -0.14
CA VAL A 34 5.46 -1.08 0.41
C VAL A 34 5.78 -2.06 -0.73
N ASN A 35 7.03 -2.50 -0.81
CA ASN A 35 7.41 -3.53 -1.77
C ASN A 35 6.91 -4.90 -1.29
N ALA A 36 6.07 -5.57 -2.09
CA ALA A 36 5.46 -6.82 -1.70
C ALA A 36 6.50 -7.94 -1.45
N LYS A 37 7.53 -8.04 -2.29
CA LYS A 37 8.60 -9.01 -2.08
C LYS A 37 9.42 -8.74 -0.84
N SER A 38 9.71 -7.47 -0.54
CA SER A 38 10.43 -7.11 0.67
C SER A 38 9.64 -7.53 1.91
N LEU A 39 8.33 -7.35 1.87
CA LEU A 39 7.44 -7.78 2.95
C LEU A 39 7.41 -9.30 3.11
N GLU A 40 7.44 -10.06 2.01
CA GLU A 40 7.59 -11.52 2.00
C GLU A 40 8.90 -11.95 2.68
N GLN A 41 9.98 -11.21 2.48
CA GLN A 41 11.30 -11.46 3.05
C GLN A 41 11.50 -10.91 4.47
N GLY A 42 10.45 -10.39 5.11
CA GLY A 42 10.52 -9.81 6.45
C GLY A 42 11.10 -8.41 6.52
N HIS A 43 11.24 -7.72 5.37
CA HIS A 43 11.66 -6.32 5.33
C HIS A 43 10.46 -5.40 5.10
N GLY A 44 10.44 -4.26 5.78
CA GLY A 44 9.34 -3.29 5.67
C GLY A 44 8.09 -3.70 6.45
N GLU A 45 8.19 -4.73 7.29
CA GLU A 45 7.09 -5.15 8.18
C GLU A 45 6.67 -4.02 9.12
N GLU A 46 7.60 -3.19 9.55
CA GLU A 46 7.33 -2.04 10.40
C GLU A 46 6.25 -1.14 9.82
N LYS A 47 6.24 -0.94 8.49
CA LYS A 47 5.24 -0.12 7.80
C LYS A 47 3.82 -0.71 7.83
N VAL A 48 3.71 -2.01 8.07
CA VAL A 48 2.46 -2.76 8.12
C VAL A 48 2.06 -3.07 9.56
N ILE A 49 3.01 -3.36 10.42
CA ILE A 49 2.76 -3.63 11.85
C ILE A 49 2.23 -2.40 12.57
N GLU A 50 2.73 -1.24 12.24
CA GLU A 50 2.28 0.04 12.80
C GLU A 50 0.79 0.36 12.53
N LEU A 51 0.10 -0.38 11.65
CA LEU A 51 -1.31 -0.15 11.34
C LEU A 51 -2.22 -0.37 12.56
N SER A 52 -1.86 -1.25 13.47
CA SER A 52 -2.65 -1.51 14.70
C SER A 52 -2.68 -0.30 15.65
N GLU A 53 -1.74 0.63 15.52
CA GLU A 53 -1.66 1.86 16.30
C GLU A 53 -2.38 3.04 15.64
N GLU A 54 -2.88 2.86 14.42
CA GLU A 54 -3.58 3.92 13.71
C GLU A 54 -4.98 4.17 14.31
N SER A 55 -5.28 5.42 14.55
CA SER A 55 -6.54 5.85 15.16
C SER A 55 -7.71 5.98 14.16
N GLY A 56 -7.54 5.55 12.91
CA GLY A 56 -8.57 5.67 11.88
C GLY A 56 -8.27 4.82 10.65
N PRO A 57 -9.08 4.89 9.59
CA PRO A 57 -8.92 4.03 8.42
C PRO A 57 -7.60 4.29 7.70
N ILE A 58 -6.87 3.22 7.42
CA ILE A 58 -5.57 3.25 6.74
C ILE A 58 -5.57 2.35 5.50
N GLY A 59 -5.16 2.89 4.36
CA GLY A 59 -4.86 2.13 3.15
C GLY A 59 -3.39 1.77 3.09
N VAL A 60 -3.09 0.56 2.62
CA VAL A 60 -1.72 0.12 2.36
C VAL A 60 -1.47 0.13 0.86
N GLN A 61 -0.50 0.92 0.42
CA GLN A 61 -0.09 0.91 -0.98
C GLN A 61 1.02 -0.10 -1.21
N LEU A 62 0.74 -1.10 -2.05
CA LEU A 62 1.67 -2.15 -2.44
C LEU A 62 2.20 -1.91 -3.86
N PHE A 63 3.45 -2.30 -4.09
CA PHE A 63 4.01 -2.38 -5.42
C PHE A 63 4.90 -3.61 -5.58
N ASP A 64 4.75 -4.33 -6.67
CA ASP A 64 5.63 -5.39 -7.18
C ASP A 64 5.20 -5.69 -8.62
N HIS A 65 5.95 -6.56 -9.29
CA HIS A 65 5.61 -7.08 -10.62
C HIS A 65 5.07 -8.51 -10.58
N ARG A 66 5.11 -9.18 -9.42
CA ARG A 66 4.72 -10.59 -9.25
C ARG A 66 3.38 -10.69 -8.53
N PRO A 67 2.37 -11.31 -9.17
CA PRO A 67 1.05 -11.48 -8.58
C PRO A 67 1.08 -12.21 -7.24
N ASP A 68 1.84 -13.31 -7.13
CA ASP A 68 1.88 -14.12 -5.91
C ASP A 68 2.38 -13.32 -4.71
N SER A 69 3.48 -12.58 -4.86
CA SER A 69 3.98 -11.70 -3.78
C SER A 69 2.99 -10.60 -3.42
N MET A 70 2.23 -10.08 -4.40
CA MET A 70 1.20 -9.09 -4.15
C MET A 70 0.04 -9.67 -3.35
N ILE A 71 -0.36 -10.91 -3.64
CA ILE A 71 -1.41 -11.61 -2.90
C ILE A 71 -0.97 -11.82 -1.44
N ASP A 72 0.21 -12.36 -1.21
CA ASP A 72 0.73 -12.62 0.13
C ASP A 72 0.87 -11.33 0.95
N ALA A 73 1.38 -10.27 0.31
CA ALA A 73 1.50 -8.96 0.95
C ALA A 73 0.12 -8.35 1.29
N ALA A 74 -0.87 -8.53 0.42
CA ALA A 74 -2.23 -8.05 0.66
C ALA A 74 -2.89 -8.77 1.84
N ILE A 75 -2.74 -10.11 1.92
CA ILE A 75 -3.22 -10.91 3.06
C ILE A 75 -2.58 -10.43 4.36
N LYS A 76 -1.27 -10.21 4.34
CA LYS A 76 -0.52 -9.74 5.50
C LYS A 76 -0.98 -8.35 5.95
N ALA A 77 -1.15 -7.42 5.01
CA ALA A 77 -1.64 -6.09 5.31
C ALA A 77 -3.08 -6.11 5.86
N GLU A 78 -3.96 -6.90 5.29
CA GLU A 78 -5.33 -7.08 5.79
C GLU A 78 -5.34 -7.63 7.22
N SER A 79 -4.53 -8.65 7.48
CA SER A 79 -4.38 -9.25 8.83
C SER A 79 -3.83 -8.25 9.85
N SER A 80 -3.06 -7.27 9.42
CA SER A 80 -2.52 -6.20 10.25
C SER A 80 -3.49 -5.02 10.45
N GLY A 81 -4.68 -5.05 9.85
CA GLY A 81 -5.72 -4.05 10.04
C GLY A 81 -5.86 -3.02 8.92
N ALA A 82 -5.29 -3.27 7.75
CA ALA A 82 -5.51 -2.41 6.59
C ALA A 82 -6.99 -2.30 6.24
N PHE A 83 -7.47 -1.06 6.08
CA PHE A 83 -8.84 -0.79 5.65
C PHE A 83 -9.06 -1.10 4.18
N LEU A 84 -8.03 -0.86 3.36
CA LEU A 84 -7.99 -1.20 1.94
C LEU A 84 -6.55 -1.43 1.47
N ILE A 85 -6.41 -2.08 0.33
CA ILE A 85 -5.15 -2.26 -0.37
C ILE A 85 -5.19 -1.47 -1.68
N ASP A 86 -4.17 -0.68 -1.90
CA ASP A 86 -3.97 0.09 -3.13
C ASP A 86 -2.78 -0.50 -3.91
N ILE A 87 -2.96 -0.74 -5.20
CA ILE A 87 -1.91 -1.28 -6.08
C ILE A 87 -1.30 -0.14 -6.88
N ASN A 88 -0.01 0.13 -6.66
CA ASN A 88 0.70 1.16 -7.39
C ASN A 88 0.99 0.72 -8.83
N MET A 89 0.25 1.27 -9.78
CA MET A 89 0.46 1.12 -11.22
C MET A 89 0.94 2.40 -11.90
N GLY A 90 1.28 3.44 -11.12
CA GLY A 90 1.57 4.77 -11.65
C GLY A 90 3.01 5.24 -11.49
N CYS A 91 3.81 4.62 -10.61
CA CYS A 91 5.15 5.11 -10.30
C CYS A 91 6.09 5.04 -11.53
N PRO A 92 6.61 6.19 -12.04
CA PRO A 92 7.47 6.22 -13.22
C PRO A 92 8.95 6.03 -12.87
N VAL A 93 9.30 5.85 -11.60
CA VAL A 93 10.69 5.73 -11.15
C VAL A 93 11.39 4.59 -11.89
N LYS A 94 12.48 4.90 -12.58
CA LYS A 94 13.20 3.94 -13.43
C LYS A 94 13.61 2.65 -12.69
N LYS A 95 14.01 2.75 -11.43
CA LYS A 95 14.38 1.60 -10.60
C LYS A 95 13.19 0.63 -10.39
N ILE A 96 11.99 1.15 -10.23
CA ILE A 96 10.75 0.37 -10.05
C ILE A 96 10.26 -0.16 -11.39
N ALA A 97 10.17 0.72 -12.41
CA ALA A 97 9.67 0.36 -13.73
C ALA A 97 10.54 -0.68 -14.45
N ARG A 98 11.87 -0.62 -14.30
CA ARG A 98 12.80 -1.62 -14.86
C ARG A 98 12.60 -3.02 -14.27
N LYS A 99 12.09 -3.11 -13.06
CA LYS A 99 11.74 -4.38 -12.40
C LYS A 99 10.31 -4.84 -12.71
N GLY A 100 9.60 -4.14 -13.59
CA GLY A 100 8.23 -4.47 -13.97
C GLY A 100 7.14 -3.95 -13.02
N GLY A 101 7.49 -3.18 -11.98
CA GLY A 101 6.54 -2.59 -11.04
C GLY A 101 6.07 -1.19 -11.44
N GLY A 102 5.18 -0.60 -10.64
CA GLY A 102 4.66 0.75 -10.87
C GLY A 102 3.99 0.89 -12.24
N SER A 103 4.36 1.89 -13.01
CA SER A 103 3.75 2.16 -14.33
C SER A 103 3.96 1.03 -15.35
N ALA A 104 4.96 0.18 -15.18
CA ALA A 104 5.18 -0.98 -16.06
C ALA A 104 4.09 -2.05 -15.91
N LEU A 105 3.39 -2.11 -14.77
CA LEU A 105 2.28 -3.04 -14.54
C LEU A 105 1.10 -2.82 -15.47
N LEU A 106 0.92 -1.62 -16.02
CA LEU A 106 -0.14 -1.35 -17.01
C LEU A 106 -0.01 -2.18 -18.27
N LYS A 107 1.19 -2.72 -18.54
CA LYS A 107 1.46 -3.62 -19.67
C LYS A 107 1.33 -5.10 -19.29
N ALA A 108 1.21 -5.42 -18.01
CA ALA A 108 1.20 -6.79 -17.52
C ALA A 108 -0.22 -7.34 -17.50
N VAL A 109 -0.55 -8.23 -18.42
CA VAL A 109 -1.88 -8.86 -18.56
C VAL A 109 -2.30 -9.58 -17.27
N SER A 110 -1.36 -10.19 -16.55
CA SER A 110 -1.61 -10.87 -15.29
C SER A 110 -2.24 -9.97 -14.21
N TYR A 111 -1.92 -8.69 -14.21
CA TYR A 111 -2.51 -7.72 -13.27
C TYR A 111 -3.87 -7.19 -13.72
N THR A 112 -4.20 -7.26 -15.00
CA THR A 112 -5.53 -6.91 -15.49
C THR A 112 -6.60 -7.84 -14.93
N HIS A 113 -6.24 -9.09 -14.64
CA HIS A 113 -7.13 -10.13 -14.12
C HIS A 113 -6.82 -10.51 -12.65
N LEU A 114 -5.99 -9.74 -11.96
CA LEU A 114 -5.64 -10.01 -10.56
C LEU A 114 -6.87 -9.89 -9.67
N THR A 115 -7.20 -10.97 -8.97
CA THR A 115 -8.19 -10.97 -7.89
C THR A 115 -7.46 -11.16 -6.56
N LEU A 116 -7.50 -10.16 -5.71
CA LEU A 116 -6.93 -10.24 -4.37
C LEU A 116 -7.95 -10.84 -3.38
N PRO A 117 -7.51 -11.66 -2.41
CA PRO A 117 -8.38 -12.30 -1.43
C PRO A 117 -8.80 -11.34 -0.31
N THR A 118 -8.94 -10.06 -0.61
CA THR A 118 -9.36 -9.03 0.34
C THR A 118 -10.74 -8.50 -0.04
N LYS A 119 -11.52 -8.13 0.96
CA LYS A 119 -12.87 -7.58 0.77
C LYS A 119 -12.88 -6.11 0.34
N ARG A 120 -11.73 -5.45 0.38
CA ARG A 120 -11.61 -4.00 0.17
C ARG A 120 -10.46 -3.69 -0.78
N ILE A 121 -10.73 -3.85 -2.07
CA ILE A 121 -9.79 -3.53 -3.14
C ILE A 121 -10.26 -2.24 -3.82
N VAL A 122 -9.33 -1.33 -3.99
CA VAL A 122 -9.55 -0.09 -4.75
C VAL A 122 -8.50 0.00 -5.85
#